data_c5f776d9f5a9d2a7794e6e162fc89f49
#
_entry.id   c5f776d9f5a9d2a7794e6e162fc89f49
#
_cell.length_a   1.000
_cell.length_b   1.000
_cell.length_c   1.000
_cell.angle_alpha   90.00
_cell.angle_beta   90.00
_cell.angle_gamma   90.00
#
_symmetry.space_group_name_H-M   'P 1'
#
loop_
_entity.id
_entity.type
_entity.pdbx_description
1 polymer ?
#
loop_
_entity_poly.entity_id
_entity_poly.type
_entity_poly.pdbx_seq_one_letter_code
_entity_poly.pdbx_strand_id
1 'polypeptide(L)'
;MTINHHLDDATLMSFVAGSLPETLAAVAAAHVSMCARCKREVTMHERVGAALIQNIAPAELKRSAPEMAEAVTRDKAPAPGKATMPLERLLGGGLDNVRWSWIGPGLWHRPLHEGGRGTLQLIKAAPGARVPEHTHGGGELTLVLRGALIDETGTYNPGDVADLDESVEHNPVADKGEGCICLIANEQPTRFRGVLARIMQRWHGL
;
A
#
# COMPACT_ATOMS: atom_id res chain seq x y z
N MET A 1 17.35 2.31 12.44
CA MET A 1 16.33 3.01 11.64
C MET A 1 15.11 3.17 12.51
N THR A 2 14.63 4.39 12.75
CA THR A 2 13.47 4.66 13.60
C THR A 2 12.31 5.01 12.70
N ILE A 3 11.22 4.26 12.77
CA ILE A 3 9.97 4.51 12.03
C ILE A 3 9.09 5.38 12.93
N ASN A 4 8.66 6.54 12.41
CA ASN A 4 7.91 7.54 13.16
C ASN A 4 6.44 7.66 12.70
N HIS A 5 6.15 7.33 11.45
CA HIS A 5 4.82 7.37 10.87
C HIS A 5 4.31 5.94 10.65
N HIS A 6 3.07 5.70 11.06
CA HIS A 6 2.48 4.38 11.18
C HIS A 6 1.12 4.34 10.47
N LEU A 7 0.65 3.15 10.14
CA LEU A 7 -0.74 2.93 9.74
C LEU A 7 -1.68 3.33 10.87
N ASP A 8 -2.82 3.89 10.52
CA ASP A 8 -3.86 4.20 11.49
C ASP A 8 -4.59 2.92 11.98
N ASP A 9 -5.36 3.06 13.06
CA ASP A 9 -6.05 1.91 13.67
C ASP A 9 -7.13 1.34 12.75
N ALA A 10 -7.80 2.17 11.94
CA ALA A 10 -8.85 1.72 11.03
C ALA A 10 -8.26 0.92 9.87
N THR A 11 -7.13 1.37 9.32
CA THR A 11 -6.37 0.67 8.29
C THR A 11 -5.82 -0.65 8.82
N LEU A 12 -5.22 -0.67 10.02
CA LEU A 12 -4.73 -1.90 10.66
C LEU A 12 -5.86 -2.89 10.93
N MET A 13 -7.01 -2.41 11.42
CA MET A 13 -8.18 -3.26 11.67
C MET A 13 -8.73 -3.84 10.37
N SER A 14 -8.85 -3.03 9.31
CA SER A 14 -9.30 -3.48 7.99
C SER A 14 -8.32 -4.48 7.37
N PHE A 15 -7.02 -4.27 7.57
CA PHE A 15 -5.97 -5.20 7.14
C PHE A 15 -6.10 -6.56 7.82
N VAL A 16 -6.25 -6.60 9.14
CA VAL A 16 -6.42 -7.85 9.91
C VAL A 16 -7.73 -8.55 9.58
N ALA A 17 -8.81 -7.79 9.38
CA ALA A 17 -10.11 -8.33 9.00
C ALA A 17 -10.15 -8.86 7.55
N GLY A 18 -9.10 -8.59 6.74
CA GLY A 18 -9.07 -8.98 5.33
C GLY A 18 -10.03 -8.17 4.45
N SER A 19 -10.48 -7.00 4.92
CA SER A 19 -11.40 -6.11 4.20
C SER A 19 -10.69 -4.96 3.48
N LEU A 20 -9.37 -4.78 3.74
CA LEU A 20 -8.58 -3.77 3.05
C LEU A 20 -8.39 -4.17 1.58
N PRO A 21 -8.57 -3.26 0.61
CA PRO A 21 -8.29 -3.53 -0.81
C PRO A 21 -6.90 -4.13 -1.03
N GLU A 22 -6.78 -5.07 -1.97
CA GLU A 22 -5.55 -5.86 -2.18
C GLU A 22 -4.30 -5.00 -2.38
N THR A 23 -4.41 -3.90 -3.12
CA THR A 23 -3.30 -2.97 -3.37
C THR A 23 -2.85 -2.27 -2.10
N LEU A 24 -3.79 -1.78 -1.28
CA LEU A 24 -3.50 -1.17 0.02
C LEU A 24 -2.94 -2.22 1.00
N ALA A 25 -3.53 -3.43 1.01
CA ALA A 25 -3.06 -4.52 1.86
C ALA A 25 -1.60 -4.92 1.57
N ALA A 26 -1.16 -4.82 0.31
CA ALA A 26 0.24 -5.07 -0.07
C ALA A 26 1.20 -4.05 0.57
N VAL A 27 0.85 -2.75 0.57
CA VAL A 27 1.66 -1.70 1.22
C VAL A 27 1.61 -1.84 2.74
N ALA A 28 0.43 -2.09 3.31
CA ALA A 28 0.27 -2.34 4.75
C ALA A 28 1.12 -3.52 5.21
N ALA A 29 1.10 -4.64 4.48
CA ALA A 29 1.93 -5.81 4.77
C ALA A 29 3.43 -5.49 4.71
N ALA A 30 3.87 -4.72 3.70
CA ALA A 30 5.25 -4.30 3.57
C ALA A 30 5.67 -3.44 4.78
N HIS A 31 4.87 -2.45 5.18
CA HIS A 31 5.15 -1.62 6.37
C HIS A 31 5.18 -2.45 7.66
N VAL A 32 4.18 -3.31 7.88
CA VAL A 32 4.10 -4.19 9.08
C VAL A 32 5.31 -5.11 9.18
N SER A 33 5.87 -5.56 8.05
CA SER A 33 7.10 -6.37 8.05
C SER A 33 8.32 -5.61 8.58
N MET A 34 8.35 -4.28 8.44
CA MET A 34 9.45 -3.39 8.82
C MET A 34 9.20 -2.72 10.18
N CYS A 35 7.95 -2.50 10.59
CA CYS A 35 7.56 -1.75 11.77
C CYS A 35 7.15 -2.64 12.93
N ALA A 36 7.99 -2.68 13.98
CA ALA A 36 7.70 -3.47 15.18
C ALA A 36 6.45 -2.99 15.94
N ARG A 37 6.11 -1.69 15.88
CA ARG A 37 4.90 -1.14 16.50
C ARG A 37 3.66 -1.67 15.78
N CYS A 38 3.53 -1.46 14.48
CA CYS A 38 2.36 -1.92 13.72
C CYS A 38 2.22 -3.44 13.73
N LYS A 39 3.34 -4.18 13.77
CA LYS A 39 3.31 -5.63 13.95
C LYS A 39 2.68 -6.07 15.28
N ARG A 40 2.94 -5.35 16.37
CA ARG A 40 2.29 -5.62 17.66
C ARG A 40 0.79 -5.31 17.64
N GLU A 41 0.40 -4.20 17.00
CA GLU A 41 -1.00 -3.82 16.85
C GLU A 41 -1.77 -4.87 16.02
N VAL A 42 -1.22 -5.32 14.90
CA VAL A 42 -1.77 -6.44 14.11
C VAL A 42 -2.02 -7.67 15.00
N THR A 43 -1.00 -8.08 15.79
CA THR A 43 -1.14 -9.22 16.69
C THR A 43 -2.24 -9.01 17.74
N MET A 44 -2.41 -7.78 18.22
CA MET A 44 -3.47 -7.45 19.17
C MET A 44 -4.85 -7.56 18.51
N HIS A 45 -5.04 -7.00 17.32
CA HIS A 45 -6.30 -7.12 16.56
C HIS A 45 -6.64 -8.58 16.20
N GLU A 46 -5.64 -9.39 15.82
CA GLU A 46 -5.82 -10.84 15.58
C GLU A 46 -6.35 -11.57 16.83
N ARG A 47 -5.83 -11.23 18.03
CA ARG A 47 -6.29 -11.81 19.31
C ARG A 47 -7.75 -11.41 19.61
N VAL A 48 -8.11 -10.15 19.33
CA VAL A 48 -9.50 -9.69 19.49
C VAL A 48 -10.42 -10.47 18.53
N GLY A 49 -10.04 -10.59 17.27
CA GLY A 49 -10.78 -11.39 16.28
C GLY A 49 -10.94 -12.85 16.71
N ALA A 50 -9.87 -13.47 17.20
CA ALA A 50 -9.92 -14.85 17.71
C ALA A 50 -10.88 -14.99 18.91
N ALA A 51 -10.87 -14.03 19.86
CA ALA A 51 -11.78 -14.04 21.00
C ALA A 51 -13.25 -13.88 20.57
N LEU A 52 -13.53 -13.06 19.56
CA LEU A 52 -14.88 -12.91 19.00
C LEU A 52 -15.37 -14.23 18.38
N ILE A 53 -14.53 -14.91 17.61
CA ILE A 53 -14.85 -16.19 16.96
C ILE A 53 -15.16 -17.26 18.01
N GLN A 54 -14.41 -17.33 19.12
CA GLN A 54 -14.63 -18.30 20.20
C GLN A 54 -16.00 -18.16 20.85
N ASN A 55 -16.63 -16.99 20.80
CA ASN A 55 -17.95 -16.72 21.36
C ASN A 55 -19.11 -16.95 20.36
N ILE A 56 -18.81 -17.33 19.11
CA ILE A 56 -19.82 -17.66 18.11
C ILE A 56 -20.28 -19.10 18.33
N ALA A 57 -21.59 -19.30 18.43
CA ALA A 57 -22.16 -20.65 18.56
C ALA A 57 -21.83 -21.48 17.32
N PRO A 58 -21.41 -22.75 17.47
CA PRO A 58 -21.16 -23.62 16.34
C PRO A 58 -22.41 -23.76 15.45
N ALA A 59 -22.21 -23.68 14.14
CA ALA A 59 -23.28 -23.94 13.17
C ALA A 59 -23.02 -25.26 12.46
N GLU A 60 -24.11 -25.96 12.09
CA GLU A 60 -24.01 -27.16 11.29
C GLU A 60 -23.42 -26.84 9.89
N LEU A 61 -22.46 -27.59 9.47
CA LEU A 61 -21.90 -27.47 8.13
C LEU A 61 -22.86 -28.10 7.11
N LYS A 62 -23.22 -27.35 6.08
CA LYS A 62 -24.04 -27.88 4.96
C LYS A 62 -23.26 -28.85 4.06
N ARG A 63 -21.96 -28.88 4.18
CA ARG A 63 -21.04 -29.79 3.45
C ARG A 63 -20.02 -30.36 4.42
N SER A 64 -19.51 -31.55 4.14
CA SER A 64 -18.45 -32.14 4.94
C SER A 64 -17.13 -31.36 4.81
N ALA A 65 -16.29 -31.41 5.81
CA ALA A 65 -14.98 -30.76 5.78
C ALA A 65 -14.11 -31.15 4.54
N PRO A 66 -14.08 -32.41 4.09
CA PRO A 66 -13.39 -32.78 2.84
C PRO A 66 -13.94 -32.08 1.60
N GLU A 67 -15.27 -32.01 1.44
CA GLU A 67 -15.93 -31.33 0.31
C GLU A 67 -15.64 -29.81 0.29
N MET A 68 -15.56 -29.20 1.47
CA MET A 68 -15.15 -27.79 1.61
C MET A 68 -13.69 -27.59 1.25
N ALA A 69 -12.80 -28.49 1.66
CA ALA A 69 -11.38 -28.42 1.32
C ALA A 69 -11.14 -28.54 -0.20
N GLU A 70 -11.86 -29.43 -0.89
CA GLU A 70 -11.82 -29.52 -2.35
C GLU A 70 -12.36 -28.27 -3.05
N ALA A 71 -13.43 -27.65 -2.55
CA ALA A 71 -13.96 -26.43 -3.10
C ALA A 71 -12.96 -25.25 -2.97
N VAL A 72 -12.32 -25.12 -1.81
CA VAL A 72 -11.29 -24.08 -1.57
C VAL A 72 -10.06 -24.27 -2.46
N THR A 73 -9.71 -25.51 -2.80
CA THR A 73 -8.58 -25.77 -3.72
C THR A 73 -8.92 -25.51 -5.19
N ARG A 74 -10.19 -25.56 -5.57
CA ARG A 74 -10.67 -25.24 -6.93
C ARG A 74 -10.81 -23.74 -7.15
N ASP A 75 -11.33 -23.02 -6.18
CA ASP A 75 -11.34 -21.56 -6.18
C ASP A 75 -9.98 -21.07 -5.66
N LYS A 76 -9.11 -20.67 -6.59
CA LYS A 76 -7.83 -19.99 -6.28
C LYS A 76 -8.07 -18.55 -5.78
N ALA A 77 -9.03 -18.35 -4.90
CA ALA A 77 -9.09 -17.11 -4.15
C ALA A 77 -7.86 -17.08 -3.21
N PRO A 78 -7.04 -16.04 -3.23
CA PRO A 78 -5.97 -15.90 -2.25
C PRO A 78 -6.60 -15.97 -0.86
N ALA A 79 -6.10 -16.90 -0.02
CA ALA A 79 -6.57 -17.02 1.35
C ALA A 79 -6.41 -15.68 2.05
N PRO A 80 -7.42 -15.19 2.79
CA PRO A 80 -7.28 -14.01 3.63
C PRO A 80 -6.07 -14.25 4.55
N GLY A 81 -5.11 -13.32 4.54
CA GLY A 81 -3.83 -13.44 5.27
C GLY A 81 -2.61 -13.85 4.43
N LYS A 82 -2.73 -14.16 3.14
CA LYS A 82 -1.57 -14.42 2.25
C LYS A 82 -1.07 -13.18 1.51
N ALA A 83 -1.52 -11.99 1.83
CA ALA A 83 -0.98 -10.73 1.31
C ALA A 83 0.38 -10.33 1.92
N THR A 84 1.07 -11.22 2.62
CA THR A 84 2.43 -10.98 3.08
C THR A 84 3.44 -11.53 2.09
N MET A 85 3.41 -11.03 0.85
CA MET A 85 4.58 -11.22 0.01
C MET A 85 5.68 -10.31 0.56
N PRO A 86 6.85 -10.86 0.92
CA PRO A 86 7.99 -10.03 1.25
C PRO A 86 8.17 -8.97 0.14
N LEU A 87 8.49 -7.74 0.51
CA LEU A 87 8.69 -6.64 -0.44
C LEU A 87 9.62 -7.05 -1.60
N GLU A 88 10.67 -7.81 -1.30
CA GLU A 88 11.61 -8.36 -2.29
C GLU A 88 10.93 -9.22 -3.36
N ARG A 89 9.92 -10.01 -2.97
CA ARG A 89 9.16 -10.84 -3.92
C ARG A 89 8.21 -10.01 -4.76
N LEU A 90 7.61 -8.98 -4.16
CA LEU A 90 6.77 -8.01 -4.87
C LEU A 90 7.58 -7.24 -5.92
N LEU A 91 8.83 -6.90 -5.59
CA LEU A 91 9.74 -6.16 -6.46
C LEU A 91 10.45 -7.03 -7.51
N GLY A 92 10.37 -8.37 -7.38
CA GLY A 92 11.12 -9.29 -8.24
C GLY A 92 12.64 -9.18 -8.07
N GLY A 93 13.11 -8.65 -6.93
CA GLY A 93 14.51 -8.40 -6.61
C GLY A 93 14.72 -7.12 -5.81
N GLY A 94 15.95 -6.63 -5.72
CA GLY A 94 16.24 -5.37 -5.04
C GLY A 94 15.84 -4.13 -5.84
N LEU A 95 15.71 -2.99 -5.15
CA LEU A 95 15.35 -1.69 -5.74
C LEU A 95 16.29 -1.26 -6.87
N ASP A 96 17.54 -1.72 -6.86
CA ASP A 96 18.54 -1.35 -7.86
C ASP A 96 18.31 -2.05 -9.22
N ASN A 97 17.52 -3.13 -9.23
CA ASN A 97 17.18 -3.89 -10.44
C ASN A 97 15.84 -3.47 -11.08
N VAL A 98 15.15 -2.47 -10.51
CA VAL A 98 13.87 -2.01 -11.01
C VAL A 98 14.02 -1.33 -12.36
N ARG A 99 13.22 -1.75 -13.35
CA ARG A 99 13.12 -1.07 -14.64
C ARG A 99 12.14 0.09 -14.52
N TRP A 100 12.65 1.29 -14.61
CA TRP A 100 11.90 2.51 -14.44
C TRP A 100 11.40 3.05 -15.77
N SER A 101 10.14 3.48 -15.82
CA SER A 101 9.54 4.22 -16.93
C SER A 101 9.43 5.69 -16.54
N TRP A 102 9.90 6.59 -17.39
CA TRP A 102 9.81 8.04 -17.17
C TRP A 102 8.36 8.52 -17.29
N ILE A 103 7.90 9.35 -16.34
CA ILE A 103 6.53 9.89 -16.30
C ILE A 103 6.48 11.41 -16.20
N GLY A 104 7.63 12.07 -16.05
CA GLY A 104 7.71 13.52 -15.94
C GLY A 104 9.07 14.01 -15.44
N PRO A 105 9.29 15.32 -15.42
CA PRO A 105 10.56 15.89 -14.97
C PRO A 105 10.93 15.43 -13.56
N GLY A 106 12.02 14.64 -13.47
CA GLY A 106 12.50 14.07 -12.22
C GLY A 106 11.65 12.96 -11.63
N LEU A 107 10.70 12.40 -12.38
CA LEU A 107 9.79 11.35 -11.91
C LEU A 107 9.81 10.13 -12.82
N TRP A 108 9.88 8.96 -12.21
CA TRP A 108 9.77 7.66 -12.85
C TRP A 108 8.86 6.76 -12.04
N HIS A 109 8.20 5.81 -12.71
CA HIS A 109 7.39 4.81 -12.06
C HIS A 109 7.69 3.39 -12.53
N ARG A 110 7.20 2.44 -11.76
CA ARG A 110 7.10 1.02 -12.10
C ARG A 110 5.77 0.49 -11.60
N PRO A 111 4.79 0.25 -12.48
CA PRO A 111 3.57 -0.44 -12.09
C PRO A 111 3.89 -1.86 -11.60
N LEU A 112 3.25 -2.27 -10.52
CA LEU A 112 3.36 -3.61 -9.93
C LEU A 112 2.03 -4.37 -10.03
N HIS A 113 0.92 -3.63 -10.04
CA HIS A 113 -0.42 -4.17 -10.28
C HIS A 113 -1.22 -3.16 -11.10
N GLU A 114 -1.79 -3.64 -12.20
CA GLU A 114 -2.68 -2.87 -13.05
C GLU A 114 -3.94 -3.70 -13.28
N GLY A 115 -5.08 -3.16 -12.89
CA GLY A 115 -6.39 -3.79 -13.08
C GLY A 115 -7.16 -3.99 -11.79
N GLY A 116 -8.47 -4.23 -11.90
CA GLY A 116 -9.36 -4.31 -10.76
C GLY A 116 -9.64 -2.95 -10.10
N ARG A 117 -9.79 -2.95 -8.78
CA ARG A 117 -9.93 -1.73 -7.99
C ARG A 117 -8.58 -1.34 -7.42
N GLY A 118 -8.11 -0.14 -7.77
CA GLY A 118 -6.90 0.44 -7.23
C GLY A 118 -5.64 0.21 -8.06
N THR A 119 -4.56 0.89 -7.68
CA THR A 119 -3.23 0.81 -8.29
C THR A 119 -2.19 0.46 -7.24
N LEU A 120 -1.13 -0.24 -7.65
CA LEU A 120 0.06 -0.48 -6.84
C LEU A 120 1.28 -0.24 -7.73
N GLN A 121 2.15 0.66 -7.29
CA GLN A 121 3.31 1.04 -8.08
C GLN A 121 4.48 1.52 -7.23
N LEU A 122 5.68 1.48 -7.81
CA LEU A 122 6.81 2.23 -7.28
C LEU A 122 6.87 3.59 -7.98
N ILE A 123 7.14 4.63 -7.20
CA ILE A 123 7.51 5.95 -7.71
C ILE A 123 8.95 6.24 -7.27
N LYS A 124 9.76 6.71 -8.22
CA LYS A 124 11.09 7.25 -7.97
C LYS A 124 11.06 8.73 -8.31
N ALA A 125 11.46 9.57 -7.36
CA ALA A 125 11.59 11.00 -7.53
C ALA A 125 13.05 11.43 -7.35
N ALA A 126 13.56 12.22 -8.29
CA ALA A 126 14.89 12.83 -8.19
C ALA A 126 14.97 13.80 -7.01
N PRO A 127 16.18 14.17 -6.54
CA PRO A 127 16.35 15.16 -5.50
C PRO A 127 15.59 16.46 -5.78
N GLY A 128 14.70 16.86 -4.86
CA GLY A 128 13.88 18.07 -4.97
C GLY A 128 12.74 18.00 -5.99
N ALA A 129 12.52 16.86 -6.64
CA ALA A 129 11.39 16.70 -7.55
C ALA A 129 10.08 16.77 -6.78
N ARG A 130 9.07 17.37 -7.42
CA ARG A 130 7.71 17.52 -6.87
C ARG A 130 6.75 16.61 -7.60
N VAL A 131 5.92 15.91 -6.85
CA VAL A 131 4.72 15.28 -7.42
C VAL A 131 3.67 16.38 -7.57
N PRO A 132 3.04 16.54 -8.75
CA PRO A 132 1.98 17.56 -8.91
C PRO A 132 0.88 17.39 -7.87
N GLU A 133 0.32 18.52 -7.42
CA GLU A 133 -0.79 18.56 -6.49
C GLU A 133 -1.95 17.68 -6.97
N HIS A 134 -2.43 16.82 -6.09
CA HIS A 134 -3.45 15.84 -6.42
C HIS A 134 -4.30 15.48 -5.21
N THR A 135 -5.46 14.88 -5.49
CA THR A 135 -6.36 14.30 -4.51
C THR A 135 -6.59 12.83 -4.84
N HIS A 136 -7.02 12.09 -3.84
CA HIS A 136 -7.33 10.67 -3.96
C HIS A 136 -8.85 10.46 -4.05
N GLY A 137 -9.30 9.45 -4.79
CA GLY A 137 -10.73 9.07 -4.85
C GLY A 137 -11.12 8.06 -3.76
N GLY A 138 -10.25 7.85 -2.77
CA GLY A 138 -10.36 6.88 -1.67
C GLY A 138 -9.04 6.87 -0.91
N GLY A 139 -8.75 5.80 -0.17
CA GLY A 139 -7.50 5.67 0.60
C GLY A 139 -6.25 5.61 -0.30
N GLU A 140 -5.16 6.19 0.20
CA GLU A 140 -3.80 6.03 -0.32
C GLU A 140 -2.86 5.60 0.80
N LEU A 141 -1.99 4.63 0.51
CA LEU A 141 -0.85 4.29 1.34
C LEU A 141 0.44 4.55 0.58
N THR A 142 1.31 5.40 1.12
CA THR A 142 2.64 5.68 0.57
C THR A 142 3.72 5.28 1.56
N LEU A 143 4.44 4.18 1.28
CA LEU A 143 5.55 3.67 2.07
C LEU A 143 6.88 4.13 1.46
N VAL A 144 7.69 4.86 2.23
CA VAL A 144 9.03 5.27 1.80
C VAL A 144 9.99 4.08 1.92
N LEU A 145 10.68 3.76 0.84
CA LEU A 145 11.66 2.67 0.76
C LEU A 145 13.11 3.16 0.76
N ARG A 146 13.37 4.35 0.18
CA ARG A 146 14.70 4.98 0.11
C ARG A 146 14.55 6.50 0.05
N GLY A 147 15.53 7.24 0.60
CA GLY A 147 15.52 8.69 0.64
C GLY A 147 14.47 9.22 1.61
N ALA A 148 13.86 10.37 1.31
CA ALA A 148 12.78 10.92 2.11
C ALA A 148 11.74 11.64 1.25
N LEU A 149 10.49 11.62 1.72
CA LEU A 149 9.35 12.35 1.17
C LEU A 149 8.91 13.41 2.17
N ILE A 150 8.61 14.61 1.69
CA ILE A 150 8.23 15.75 2.52
C ILE A 150 6.94 16.32 1.95
N ASP A 151 5.93 16.49 2.78
CA ASP A 151 4.69 17.17 2.44
C ASP A 151 4.19 18.03 3.62
N GLU A 152 2.96 18.53 3.53
CA GLU A 152 2.32 19.37 4.54
C GLU A 152 2.07 18.59 5.85
N THR A 153 2.04 17.26 5.80
CA THR A 153 1.77 16.40 6.96
C THR A 153 3.04 15.98 7.68
N GLY A 154 4.21 16.08 7.03
CA GLY A 154 5.49 15.80 7.68
C GLY A 154 6.63 15.41 6.76
N THR A 155 7.66 14.82 7.38
CA THR A 155 8.81 14.22 6.70
C THR A 155 8.81 12.72 6.95
N TYR A 156 8.74 11.97 5.89
CA TYR A 156 8.67 10.51 5.89
C TYR A 156 10.02 9.94 5.47
N ASN A 157 10.62 9.14 6.32
CA ASN A 157 11.89 8.47 6.11
C ASN A 157 11.68 6.99 5.73
N PRO A 158 12.72 6.26 5.31
CA PRO A 158 12.57 4.86 4.95
C PRO A 158 11.88 4.05 6.08
N GLY A 159 10.82 3.32 5.71
CA GLY A 159 9.96 2.58 6.61
C GLY A 159 8.75 3.34 7.12
N ASP A 160 8.72 4.67 7.06
CA ASP A 160 7.55 5.48 7.37
C ASP A 160 6.47 5.27 6.30
N VAL A 161 5.21 5.30 6.71
CA VAL A 161 4.05 5.23 5.83
C VAL A 161 3.16 6.45 6.03
N ALA A 162 2.78 7.12 4.93
CA ALA A 162 1.68 8.05 4.90
C ALA A 162 0.40 7.25 4.65
N ASP A 163 -0.58 7.40 5.54
CA ASP A 163 -1.89 6.77 5.48
C ASP A 163 -2.92 7.89 5.33
N LEU A 164 -3.40 8.07 4.10
CA LEU A 164 -4.17 9.24 3.69
C LEU A 164 -5.54 8.83 3.20
N ASP A 165 -6.56 9.58 3.60
CA ASP A 165 -7.91 9.46 3.09
C ASP A 165 -8.20 10.46 1.96
N GLU A 166 -9.40 10.40 1.41
CA GLU A 166 -9.84 11.24 0.29
C GLU A 166 -9.90 12.76 0.60
N SER A 167 -9.87 13.15 1.88
CA SER A 167 -9.94 14.54 2.33
C SER A 167 -8.59 15.25 2.26
N VAL A 168 -7.50 14.48 2.16
CA VAL A 168 -6.15 15.03 2.17
C VAL A 168 -5.73 15.44 0.74
N GLU A 169 -5.40 16.70 0.61
CA GLU A 169 -4.76 17.28 -0.58
C GLU A 169 -3.30 17.58 -0.22
N HIS A 170 -2.36 17.07 -0.98
CA HIS A 170 -0.94 17.25 -0.70
C HIS A 170 -0.10 17.46 -1.97
N ASN A 171 1.10 18.02 -1.77
CA ASN A 171 2.07 18.27 -2.82
C ASN A 171 3.44 17.75 -2.37
N PRO A 172 3.64 16.42 -2.44
CA PRO A 172 4.85 15.81 -1.92
C PRO A 172 6.09 16.20 -2.72
N VAL A 173 7.18 16.42 -1.98
CA VAL A 173 8.50 16.79 -2.51
C VAL A 173 9.51 15.75 -2.04
N ALA A 174 10.29 15.22 -2.98
CA ALA A 174 11.42 14.36 -2.62
C ALA A 174 12.54 15.16 -1.95
N ASP A 175 13.22 14.56 -0.98
CA ASP A 175 14.39 15.16 -0.34
C ASP A 175 15.41 15.67 -1.38
N LYS A 176 16.09 16.77 -1.03
CA LYS A 176 17.05 17.44 -1.95
C LYS A 176 18.39 16.71 -2.04
N GLY A 177 18.70 15.82 -1.08
CA GLY A 177 19.95 15.05 -1.08
C GLY A 177 19.85 13.81 -1.97
N GLU A 178 19.01 12.85 -1.60
CA GLU A 178 18.92 11.53 -2.26
C GLU A 178 17.68 11.36 -3.16
N GLY A 179 16.71 12.27 -3.06
CA GLY A 179 15.41 12.06 -3.65
C GLY A 179 14.57 11.05 -2.85
N CYS A 180 13.65 10.33 -3.49
CA CYS A 180 12.96 9.24 -2.81
C CYS A 180 12.54 8.11 -3.76
N ILE A 181 12.34 6.92 -3.18
CA ILE A 181 11.64 5.79 -3.79
C ILE A 181 10.54 5.37 -2.83
N CYS A 182 9.30 5.38 -3.31
CA CYS A 182 8.13 5.00 -2.54
C CYS A 182 7.38 3.84 -3.20
N LEU A 183 6.78 2.98 -2.38
CA LEU A 183 5.74 2.04 -2.78
C LEU A 183 4.39 2.68 -2.47
N ILE A 184 3.58 2.88 -3.50
CA ILE A 184 2.31 3.61 -3.40
C ILE A 184 1.17 2.70 -3.83
N ALA A 185 0.11 2.68 -3.04
CA ALA A 185 -1.16 2.06 -3.40
C ALA A 185 -2.30 3.05 -3.24
N ASN A 186 -3.19 3.08 -4.23
CA ASN A 186 -4.39 3.88 -4.21
C ASN A 186 -5.61 2.98 -4.41
N GLU A 187 -6.70 3.27 -3.71
CA GLU A 187 -7.97 2.57 -3.90
C GLU A 187 -8.63 2.93 -5.23
N GLN A 188 -8.47 4.18 -5.67
CA GLN A 188 -8.95 4.69 -6.95
C GLN A 188 -7.85 5.49 -7.65
N PRO A 189 -7.94 5.68 -8.97
CA PRO A 189 -6.97 6.49 -9.69
C PRO A 189 -6.83 7.89 -9.11
N THR A 190 -5.61 8.34 -8.95
CA THR A 190 -5.25 9.69 -8.50
C THR A 190 -5.87 10.76 -9.41
N ARG A 191 -6.35 11.86 -8.85
CA ARG A 191 -6.94 12.97 -9.59
C ARG A 191 -6.01 14.18 -9.53
N PHE A 192 -5.24 14.40 -10.58
CA PHE A 192 -4.33 15.54 -10.66
C PHE A 192 -5.06 16.85 -10.95
N ARG A 193 -4.63 17.93 -10.28
CA ARG A 193 -4.99 19.30 -10.61
C ARG A 193 -4.07 19.82 -11.74
N GLY A 194 -4.67 20.43 -12.75
CA GLY A 194 -3.95 21.02 -13.89
C GLY A 194 -4.03 20.20 -15.18
N VAL A 195 -4.10 20.93 -16.31
CA VAL A 195 -4.30 20.33 -17.64
C VAL A 195 -3.12 19.47 -18.06
N LEU A 196 -1.90 19.91 -17.80
CA LEU A 196 -0.68 19.18 -18.18
C LEU A 196 -0.55 17.83 -17.43
N ALA A 197 -0.84 17.84 -16.13
CA ALA A 197 -0.79 16.64 -15.31
C ALA A 197 -1.86 15.62 -15.71
N ARG A 198 -3.06 16.07 -16.09
CA ARG A 198 -4.13 15.22 -16.63
C ARG A 198 -3.78 14.59 -17.98
N ILE A 199 -3.06 15.32 -18.84
CA ILE A 199 -2.59 14.78 -20.13
C ILE A 199 -1.54 13.70 -19.87
N MET A 200 -0.57 13.94 -18.96
CA MET A 200 0.45 12.97 -18.60
C MET A 200 -0.15 11.72 -17.94
N GLN A 201 -1.14 11.88 -17.06
CA GLN A 201 -1.88 10.79 -16.46
C GLN A 201 -2.51 9.86 -17.53
N ARG A 202 -3.12 10.45 -18.54
CA ARG A 202 -3.77 9.71 -19.62
C ARG A 202 -2.79 8.91 -20.51
N TRP A 203 -1.52 9.34 -20.57
CA TRP A 203 -0.47 8.70 -21.37
C TRP A 203 0.25 7.59 -20.61
N HIS A 204 0.26 7.64 -19.27
CA HIS A 204 1.04 6.74 -18.44
C HIS A 204 0.18 5.84 -17.51
N GLY A 205 -1.16 5.92 -17.60
CA GLY A 205 -2.06 5.07 -16.81
C GLY A 205 -2.00 5.31 -15.29
N LEU A 206 -1.70 6.55 -14.86
CA LEU A 206 -1.56 6.95 -13.44
C LEU A 206 -2.90 7.26 -12.78
#